data_14a8bcab4d493c21d72c5d26b6ce5b51
#
_entry.id   14a8bcab4d493c21d72c5d26b6ce5b51
#
_cell.length_a   1.000
_cell.length_b   1.000
_cell.length_c   1.000
_cell.angle_alpha   90.00
_cell.angle_beta   90.00
_cell.angle_gamma   90.00
#
_symmetry.space_group_name_H-M   'P 1'
#
loop_
_entity.id
_entity.type
_entity.pdbx_description
1 polymer ?
#
loop_
_entity_poly.entity_id
_entity_poly.type
_entity_poly.pdbx_seq_one_letter_code
_entity_poly.pdbx_strand_id
1 'polypeptide(L)'
;MMKRLLLAVVVATMWAVGARAQMLAVNVDGLWLATLTPNIGAELVVGERSTLGLHGLFATKPLGKDIKLKAIQPEYRYFFSGRPMYKEFIGIGAIGATYDIKWAGKIYDGTALGMGLTFGYVLPIKSRLNIDFHAGFGFIYYKHKEYFEGDQYDADYIFDGEQRPNASGYYLLPTRIGVSISYILR
;
A
#
# COMPACT_ATOMS: atom_id res chain seq x y z
N MET A 1 -25.91 5.16 13.26
CA MET A 1 -26.60 5.01 11.96
C MET A 1 -25.66 5.11 10.76
N MET A 2 -24.83 6.14 10.65
CA MET A 2 -23.91 6.38 9.51
C MET A 2 -22.95 5.22 9.17
N LYS A 3 -22.34 4.56 10.18
CA LYS A 3 -21.43 3.42 9.95
C LYS A 3 -22.14 2.19 9.34
N ARG A 4 -23.39 1.93 9.70
CA ARG A 4 -24.20 0.84 9.12
C ARG A 4 -24.65 1.16 7.70
N LEU A 5 -24.92 2.43 7.40
CA LEU A 5 -25.26 2.90 6.06
C LEU A 5 -24.06 2.79 5.09
N LEU A 6 -22.86 3.20 5.56
CA LEU A 6 -21.61 3.05 4.80
C LEU A 6 -21.31 1.58 4.50
N LEU A 7 -21.49 0.70 5.47
CA LEU A 7 -21.29 -0.75 5.27
C LEU A 7 -22.32 -1.32 4.27
N ALA A 8 -23.57 -0.90 4.35
CA ALA A 8 -24.63 -1.32 3.43
C ALA A 8 -24.38 -0.82 2.00
N VAL A 9 -23.88 0.42 1.83
CA VAL A 9 -23.50 0.97 0.52
C VAL A 9 -22.31 0.21 -0.06
N VAL A 10 -21.28 -0.08 0.74
CA VAL A 10 -20.12 -0.88 0.30
C VAL A 10 -20.56 -2.29 -0.10
N VAL A 11 -21.41 -2.95 0.67
CA VAL A 11 -21.95 -4.27 0.35
C VAL A 11 -22.84 -4.20 -0.90
N ALA A 12 -23.72 -3.20 -1.04
CA ALA A 12 -24.57 -3.03 -2.20
C ALA A 12 -23.78 -2.72 -3.49
N THR A 13 -22.70 -1.93 -3.41
CA THR A 13 -21.82 -1.70 -4.56
C THR A 13 -21.05 -2.95 -4.95
N MET A 14 -20.66 -3.81 -4.01
CA MET A 14 -20.06 -5.12 -4.31
C MET A 14 -21.05 -6.07 -5.01
N TRP A 15 -22.36 -5.97 -4.76
CA TRP A 15 -23.40 -6.79 -5.42
C TRP A 15 -23.83 -6.22 -6.78
N ALA A 16 -23.73 -4.92 -7.01
CA ALA A 16 -24.10 -4.25 -8.25
C ALA A 16 -23.08 -4.45 -9.39
N VAL A 17 -21.86 -4.88 -9.08
CA VAL A 17 -20.87 -5.29 -10.09
C VAL A 17 -21.28 -6.68 -10.58
N GLY A 18 -22.16 -6.68 -11.58
CA GLY A 18 -22.82 -7.87 -12.12
C GLY A 18 -21.87 -9.03 -12.37
N ALA A 19 -22.40 -10.23 -12.22
CA ALA A 19 -21.79 -11.55 -12.34
C ALA A 19 -21.17 -11.88 -13.72
N ARG A 20 -20.32 -11.03 -14.25
CA ARG A 20 -19.30 -11.42 -15.22
C ARG A 20 -18.20 -12.09 -14.42
N ALA A 21 -17.66 -13.21 -14.89
CA ALA A 21 -16.60 -13.93 -14.25
C ALA A 21 -15.45 -12.94 -13.91
N GLN A 22 -15.44 -12.42 -12.70
CA GLN A 22 -14.47 -11.42 -12.26
C GLN A 22 -13.14 -12.13 -12.09
N MET A 23 -12.18 -11.75 -12.92
CA MET A 23 -10.82 -12.28 -12.81
C MET A 23 -10.20 -11.72 -11.52
N LEU A 24 -9.78 -12.62 -10.66
CA LEU A 24 -9.08 -12.30 -9.41
C LEU A 24 -7.66 -12.83 -9.48
N ALA A 25 -6.69 -12.01 -9.14
CA ALA A 25 -5.31 -12.43 -8.99
C ALA A 25 -4.81 -12.14 -7.57
N VAL A 26 -3.90 -12.97 -7.10
CA VAL A 26 -3.11 -12.72 -5.90
C VAL A 26 -1.67 -12.45 -6.33
N ASN A 27 -0.99 -11.57 -5.61
CA ASN A 27 0.38 -11.22 -5.93
C ASN A 27 1.24 -11.05 -4.69
N VAL A 28 2.54 -11.23 -4.90
CA VAL A 28 3.58 -11.01 -3.90
C VAL A 28 4.71 -10.25 -4.55
N ASP A 29 5.18 -9.20 -3.91
CA ASP A 29 6.28 -8.39 -4.39
C ASP A 29 7.62 -8.96 -3.96
N GLY A 30 8.48 -9.25 -4.95
CA GLY A 30 9.77 -9.88 -4.76
C GLY A 30 10.80 -8.94 -4.14
N LEU A 31 10.75 -7.62 -4.41
CA LEU A 31 11.69 -6.67 -3.81
C LEU A 31 11.46 -6.56 -2.30
N TRP A 32 10.21 -6.52 -1.86
CA TRP A 32 9.89 -6.52 -0.43
C TRP A 32 10.26 -7.84 0.23
N LEU A 33 10.06 -8.98 -0.44
CA LEU A 33 10.51 -10.27 0.09
C LEU A 33 12.03 -10.34 0.23
N ALA A 34 12.78 -9.77 -0.72
CA ALA A 34 14.24 -9.71 -0.65
C ALA A 34 14.74 -8.92 0.57
N THR A 35 13.94 -7.97 1.08
CA THR A 35 14.23 -7.25 2.33
C THR A 35 13.66 -7.92 3.56
N LEU A 36 13.24 -9.18 3.48
CA LEU A 36 12.57 -9.92 4.56
C LEU A 36 11.28 -9.26 5.06
N THR A 37 10.59 -8.56 4.17
CA THR A 37 9.31 -7.91 4.43
C THR A 37 8.18 -8.72 3.82
N PRO A 38 7.42 -9.50 4.59
CA PRO A 38 6.23 -10.18 4.12
C PRO A 38 5.22 -9.21 3.52
N ASN A 39 4.70 -9.56 2.37
CA ASN A 39 3.70 -8.76 1.67
C ASN A 39 2.75 -9.67 0.89
N ILE A 40 1.55 -9.18 0.68
CA ILE A 40 0.54 -9.87 -0.12
C ILE A 40 -0.38 -8.83 -0.76
N GLY A 41 -0.81 -9.10 -1.98
CA GLY A 41 -1.80 -8.30 -2.67
C GLY A 41 -2.86 -9.15 -3.34
N ALA A 42 -4.00 -8.53 -3.55
CA ALA A 42 -5.08 -9.06 -4.38
C ALA A 42 -5.48 -8.00 -5.41
N GLU A 43 -5.80 -8.42 -6.62
CA GLU A 43 -6.20 -7.56 -7.71
C GLU A 43 -7.44 -8.14 -8.40
N LEU A 44 -8.50 -7.34 -8.46
CA LEU A 44 -9.80 -7.70 -9.01
C LEU A 44 -10.05 -6.93 -10.31
N VAL A 45 -10.44 -7.62 -11.36
CA VAL A 45 -10.90 -6.98 -12.60
C VAL A 45 -12.28 -6.37 -12.38
N VAL A 46 -12.38 -5.06 -12.57
CA VAL A 46 -13.61 -4.27 -12.37
C VAL A 46 -14.17 -3.69 -13.67
N GLY A 47 -13.43 -3.81 -14.76
CA GLY A 47 -13.84 -3.33 -16.07
C GLY A 47 -13.08 -4.02 -17.20
N GLU A 48 -13.38 -3.68 -18.43
CA GLU A 48 -12.75 -4.28 -19.62
C GLU A 48 -11.23 -4.05 -19.68
N ARG A 49 -10.76 -2.95 -19.06
CA ARG A 49 -9.36 -2.52 -19.05
C ARG A 49 -8.90 -2.08 -17.67
N SER A 50 -9.69 -2.37 -16.63
CA SER A 50 -9.45 -1.80 -15.31
C SER A 50 -9.44 -2.84 -14.21
N THR A 51 -8.59 -2.62 -13.23
CA THR A 51 -8.51 -3.42 -12.02
C THR A 51 -8.52 -2.55 -10.77
N LEU A 52 -8.95 -3.15 -9.68
CA LEU A 52 -8.82 -2.62 -8.34
C LEU A 52 -7.95 -3.56 -7.52
N GLY A 53 -6.84 -3.04 -7.03
CA GLY A 53 -5.87 -3.78 -6.22
C GLY A 53 -5.89 -3.33 -4.77
N LEU A 54 -5.54 -4.25 -3.89
CA LEU A 54 -5.26 -3.98 -2.48
C LEU A 54 -4.01 -4.75 -2.07
N HIS A 55 -3.01 -4.05 -1.56
CA HIS A 55 -1.74 -4.62 -1.15
C HIS A 55 -1.49 -4.31 0.32
N GLY A 56 -1.00 -5.29 1.05
CA GLY A 56 -0.55 -5.16 2.44
C GLY A 56 0.90 -5.57 2.59
N LEU A 57 1.64 -4.86 3.43
CA LEU A 57 3.01 -5.21 3.79
C LEU A 57 3.26 -5.04 5.29
N PHE A 58 4.15 -5.89 5.82
CA PHE A 58 4.49 -5.93 7.23
C PHE A 58 6.00 -6.12 7.37
N ALA A 59 6.71 -5.06 7.71
CA ALA A 59 8.12 -5.14 8.02
C ALA A 59 8.33 -5.22 9.54
N THR A 60 9.11 -6.20 9.96
CA THR A 60 9.59 -6.31 11.34
C THR A 60 11.08 -6.61 11.25
N LYS A 61 11.92 -5.62 11.55
CA LYS A 61 13.38 -5.69 11.47
C LYS A 61 13.92 -6.11 10.07
N PRO A 62 13.50 -5.43 8.99
CA PRO A 62 14.01 -5.74 7.66
C PRO A 62 15.53 -5.58 7.62
N LEU A 63 16.22 -6.60 7.11
CA LEU A 63 17.69 -6.65 7.05
C LEU A 63 18.38 -6.38 8.40
N GLY A 64 17.74 -6.76 9.54
CA GLY A 64 18.29 -6.57 10.88
C GLY A 64 18.21 -5.15 11.44
N LYS A 65 17.62 -4.20 10.71
CA LYS A 65 17.42 -2.82 11.20
C LYS A 65 16.16 -2.72 12.06
N ASP A 66 16.20 -1.91 13.11
CA ASP A 66 15.04 -1.69 13.99
C ASP A 66 14.00 -0.79 13.31
N ILE A 67 13.30 -1.38 12.34
CA ILE A 67 12.21 -0.77 11.57
C ILE A 67 11.00 -1.68 11.69
N LYS A 68 9.89 -1.13 12.18
CA LYS A 68 8.58 -1.74 12.09
C LYS A 68 7.73 -0.90 11.15
N LEU A 69 7.17 -1.51 10.14
CA LEU A 69 6.33 -0.83 9.15
C LEU A 69 5.13 -1.73 8.83
N LYS A 70 3.94 -1.17 8.91
CA LYS A 70 2.71 -1.78 8.40
C LYS A 70 2.10 -0.83 7.41
N ALA A 71 1.80 -1.29 6.23
CA ALA A 71 1.15 -0.46 5.24
C ALA A 71 0.08 -1.20 4.46
N ILE A 72 -0.91 -0.46 4.02
CA ILE A 72 -1.97 -0.88 3.12
C ILE A 72 -2.03 0.07 1.94
N GLN A 73 -2.16 -0.47 0.74
CA GLN A 73 -2.12 0.29 -0.51
C GLN A 73 -3.26 -0.14 -1.43
N PRO A 74 -4.42 0.54 -1.41
CA PRO A 74 -5.41 0.43 -2.47
C PRO A 74 -4.92 1.12 -3.74
N GLU A 75 -5.21 0.52 -4.90
CA GLU A 75 -4.79 1.02 -6.20
C GLU A 75 -5.84 0.71 -7.25
N TYR A 76 -6.16 1.69 -8.10
CA TYR A 76 -6.93 1.50 -9.32
C TYR A 76 -5.98 1.60 -10.51
N ARG A 77 -6.06 0.63 -11.44
CA ARG A 77 -5.21 0.56 -12.64
C ARG A 77 -6.04 0.56 -13.91
N TYR A 78 -5.55 1.25 -14.93
CA TYR A 78 -6.09 1.23 -16.28
C TYR A 78 -5.03 0.70 -17.25
N PHE A 79 -5.39 -0.30 -18.05
CA PHE A 79 -4.50 -0.99 -18.98
C PHE A 79 -4.73 -0.51 -20.42
N PHE A 80 -3.66 -0.10 -21.09
CA PHE A 80 -3.74 0.42 -22.46
C PHE A 80 -3.88 -0.66 -23.51
N SER A 81 -3.48 -1.89 -23.21
CA SER A 81 -3.46 -3.04 -24.13
C SER A 81 -4.82 -3.64 -24.48
N GLY A 82 -5.92 -3.07 -24.00
CA GLY A 82 -7.29 -3.51 -24.32
C GLY A 82 -7.84 -4.60 -23.41
N ARG A 83 -7.03 -5.20 -22.51
CA ARG A 83 -7.46 -6.16 -21.49
C ARG A 83 -6.74 -5.94 -20.17
N PRO A 84 -7.35 -6.27 -19.02
CA PRO A 84 -6.74 -6.10 -17.71
C PRO A 84 -5.59 -7.09 -17.50
N MET A 85 -4.71 -6.74 -16.58
CA MET A 85 -3.53 -7.52 -16.17
C MET A 85 -2.60 -7.91 -17.33
N TYR A 86 -2.45 -7.01 -18.30
CA TYR A 86 -1.66 -7.25 -19.49
C TYR A 86 -0.99 -6.00 -20.02
N LYS A 87 0.34 -6.03 -20.16
CA LYS A 87 1.21 -4.96 -20.66
C LYS A 87 1.13 -3.68 -19.83
N GLU A 88 1.19 -2.54 -20.51
CA GLU A 88 1.32 -1.22 -19.91
C GLU A 88 0.06 -0.80 -19.16
N PHE A 89 0.25 -0.20 -17.98
CA PHE A 89 -0.82 0.41 -17.22
C PHE A 89 -0.39 1.73 -16.59
N ILE A 90 -1.38 2.55 -16.32
CA ILE A 90 -1.31 3.68 -15.40
C ILE A 90 -2.33 3.45 -14.28
N GLY A 91 -2.01 3.91 -13.09
CA GLY A 91 -2.91 3.80 -11.95
C GLY A 91 -2.88 5.02 -11.06
N ILE A 92 -3.86 5.05 -10.18
CA ILE A 92 -3.88 5.95 -9.02
C ILE A 92 -3.94 5.09 -7.77
N GLY A 93 -3.04 5.36 -6.83
CA GLY A 93 -2.96 4.60 -5.59
C GLY A 93 -2.96 5.51 -4.37
N ALA A 94 -3.38 4.95 -3.26
CA ALA A 94 -3.22 5.55 -1.96
C ALA A 94 -2.36 4.64 -1.08
N ILE A 95 -1.77 5.19 -0.03
CA ILE A 95 -1.03 4.45 0.98
C ILE A 95 -1.44 4.94 2.36
N GLY A 96 -1.73 4.02 3.25
CA GLY A 96 -1.82 4.25 4.68
C GLY A 96 -0.78 3.40 5.38
N ALA A 97 0.04 4.01 6.23
CA ALA A 97 1.11 3.30 6.92
C ALA A 97 1.23 3.72 8.39
N THR A 98 1.66 2.78 9.21
CA THR A 98 2.16 3.03 10.56
C THR A 98 3.61 2.57 10.62
N TYR A 99 4.46 3.32 11.25
CA TYR A 99 5.87 3.00 11.35
C TYR A 99 6.45 3.34 12.73
N ASP A 100 7.43 2.54 13.13
CA ASP A 100 8.29 2.75 14.29
C ASP A 100 9.72 2.48 13.78
N ILE A 101 10.49 3.53 13.59
CA ILE A 101 11.81 3.48 12.97
C ILE A 101 12.82 4.03 13.95
N LYS A 102 13.85 3.22 14.26
CA LYS A 102 15.02 3.69 15.00
C LYS A 102 16.16 3.92 14.01
N TRP A 103 16.61 5.16 13.94
CA TRP A 103 17.68 5.55 13.04
C TRP A 103 18.60 6.56 13.68
N ALA A 104 19.92 6.26 13.69
CA ALA A 104 20.96 7.15 14.22
C ALA A 104 20.69 7.66 15.65
N GLY A 105 20.17 6.79 16.53
CA GLY A 105 19.87 7.14 17.93
C GLY A 105 18.57 7.93 18.12
N LYS A 106 17.78 8.14 17.05
CA LYS A 106 16.45 8.74 17.11
C LYS A 106 15.36 7.72 16.84
N ILE A 107 14.23 7.93 17.48
CA ILE A 107 13.00 7.15 17.31
C ILE A 107 11.98 8.00 16.56
N TYR A 108 11.40 7.42 15.51
CA TYR A 108 10.33 7.99 14.70
C TYR A 108 9.13 7.04 14.77
N ASP A 109 8.14 7.38 15.60
CA ASP A 109 6.93 6.57 15.77
C ASP A 109 5.73 7.36 15.27
N GLY A 110 5.08 6.87 14.21
CA GLY A 110 3.99 7.61 13.64
C GLY A 110 3.20 6.93 12.53
N THR A 111 2.50 7.78 11.80
CA THR A 111 1.62 7.39 10.71
C THR A 111 1.91 8.20 9.46
N ALA A 112 1.66 7.60 8.31
CA ALA A 112 1.73 8.26 7.02
C ALA A 112 0.49 7.94 6.19
N LEU A 113 0.00 8.95 5.47
CA LEU A 113 -1.05 8.84 4.48
C LEU A 113 -0.56 9.47 3.19
N GLY A 114 -0.80 8.83 2.07
CA GLY A 114 -0.36 9.36 0.79
C GLY A 114 -1.25 8.94 -0.36
N MET A 115 -1.04 9.61 -1.49
CA MET A 115 -1.65 9.25 -2.76
C MET A 115 -0.69 9.61 -3.90
N GLY A 116 -0.79 8.87 -5.00
CA GLY A 116 0.10 9.09 -6.12
C GLY A 116 -0.36 8.37 -7.38
N LEU A 117 0.39 8.64 -8.44
CA LEU A 117 0.26 7.93 -9.69
C LEU A 117 1.18 6.71 -9.66
N THR A 118 0.71 5.64 -10.27
CA THR A 118 1.48 4.42 -10.50
C THR A 118 1.52 4.13 -11.99
N PHE A 119 2.57 3.48 -12.43
CA PHE A 119 2.73 3.02 -13.81
C PHE A 119 3.54 1.74 -13.80
N GLY A 120 3.34 0.93 -14.81
CA GLY A 120 4.06 -0.31 -14.89
C GLY A 120 3.76 -1.13 -16.12
N TYR A 121 4.30 -2.33 -16.11
CA TYR A 121 4.19 -3.29 -17.20
C TYR A 121 3.96 -4.69 -16.65
N VAL A 122 2.89 -5.33 -17.09
CA VAL A 122 2.57 -6.72 -16.74
C VAL A 122 3.00 -7.63 -17.88
N LEU A 123 3.97 -8.51 -17.61
CA LEU A 123 4.48 -9.51 -18.53
C LEU A 123 3.82 -10.87 -18.24
N PRO A 124 2.98 -11.40 -19.12
CA PRO A 124 2.45 -12.76 -18.96
C PRO A 124 3.52 -13.81 -19.26
N ILE A 125 3.76 -14.67 -18.29
CA ILE A 125 4.72 -15.80 -18.43
C ILE A 125 3.98 -17.08 -18.83
N LYS A 126 2.79 -17.28 -18.22
CA LYS A 126 1.89 -18.41 -18.50
C LYS A 126 0.45 -17.91 -18.48
N SER A 127 -0.50 -18.77 -18.81
CA SER A 127 -1.94 -18.44 -18.85
C SER A 127 -2.46 -17.84 -17.53
N ARG A 128 -1.85 -18.15 -16.40
CA ARG A 128 -2.26 -17.69 -15.06
C ARG A 128 -1.14 -17.01 -14.26
N LEU A 129 0.05 -16.91 -14.82
CA LEU A 129 1.23 -16.39 -14.13
C LEU A 129 1.77 -15.17 -14.85
N ASN A 130 1.84 -14.04 -14.14
CA ASN A 130 2.38 -12.79 -14.64
C ASN A 130 3.53 -12.30 -13.76
N ILE A 131 4.44 -11.55 -14.37
CA ILE A 131 5.40 -10.69 -13.66
C ILE A 131 4.93 -9.25 -13.87
N ASP A 132 4.81 -8.50 -12.79
CA ASP A 132 4.33 -7.12 -12.76
C ASP A 132 5.47 -6.20 -12.30
N PHE A 133 5.97 -5.37 -13.20
CA PHE A 133 6.93 -4.31 -12.93
C PHE A 133 6.17 -3.03 -12.68
N HIS A 134 6.36 -2.41 -11.52
CA HIS A 134 5.62 -1.22 -11.16
C HIS A 134 6.46 -0.20 -10.41
N ALA A 135 6.13 1.06 -10.65
CA ALA A 135 6.65 2.20 -9.92
C ALA A 135 5.51 3.20 -9.67
N GLY A 136 5.60 3.93 -8.59
CA GLY A 136 4.64 4.95 -8.24
C GLY A 136 5.31 6.13 -7.56
N PHE A 137 4.76 7.32 -7.75
CA PHE A 137 5.25 8.56 -7.20
C PHE A 137 4.10 9.42 -6.73
N GLY A 138 4.23 10.04 -5.56
CA GLY A 138 3.14 10.82 -5.00
C GLY A 138 3.48 11.58 -3.74
N PHE A 139 2.49 12.24 -3.20
CA PHE A 139 2.60 13.00 -1.96
C PHE A 139 2.27 12.10 -0.77
N ILE A 140 3.11 12.17 0.26
CA ILE A 140 2.93 11.50 1.54
C ILE A 140 2.90 12.56 2.62
N TYR A 141 1.82 12.59 3.37
CA TYR A 141 1.69 13.34 4.61
C TYR A 141 2.02 12.43 5.78
N TYR A 142 2.86 12.90 6.67
CA TYR A 142 3.25 12.14 7.86
C TYR A 142 2.99 12.93 9.15
N LYS A 143 2.76 12.18 10.22
CA LYS A 143 2.77 12.65 11.60
C LYS A 143 3.49 11.62 12.44
N HIS A 144 4.51 12.04 13.19
CA HIS A 144 5.23 11.15 14.09
C HIS A 144 5.70 11.85 15.36
N LYS A 145 6.06 11.05 16.33
CA LYS A 145 6.84 11.44 17.50
C LYS A 145 8.30 11.25 17.13
N GLU A 146 9.12 12.29 17.35
CA GLU A 146 10.56 12.25 17.16
C GLU A 146 11.24 12.55 18.48
N TYR A 147 12.08 11.64 18.98
CA TYR A 147 12.83 11.79 20.22
C TYR A 147 14.08 10.91 20.19
N PHE A 148 15.08 11.23 21.06
CA PHE A 148 16.29 10.43 21.15
C PHE A 148 16.04 9.14 21.96
N GLU A 149 16.76 8.08 21.61
CA GLU A 149 16.72 6.82 22.35
C GLU A 149 17.31 7.04 23.74
N GLY A 150 16.54 6.75 24.78
CA GLY A 150 16.92 7.00 26.17
C GLY A 150 16.33 8.28 26.80
N ASP A 151 15.81 9.19 25.99
CA ASP A 151 15.09 10.36 26.47
C ASP A 151 13.63 10.05 26.76
N GLN A 152 13.04 10.76 27.72
CA GLN A 152 11.60 10.78 27.88
C GLN A 152 10.98 11.69 26.83
N TYR A 153 9.85 11.27 26.28
CA TYR A 153 9.09 12.12 25.37
C TYR A 153 8.63 13.39 26.08
N ASP A 154 8.82 14.54 25.43
CA ASP A 154 8.59 15.87 26.02
C ASP A 154 7.16 16.02 26.58
N ALA A 155 7.06 16.50 27.82
CA ALA A 155 5.80 16.70 28.54
C ALA A 155 4.83 17.65 27.84
N ASP A 156 5.34 18.62 27.07
CA ASP A 156 4.52 19.59 26.30
C ASP A 156 3.69 18.92 25.19
N TYR A 157 4.05 17.70 24.79
CA TYR A 157 3.34 16.91 23.80
C TYR A 157 2.49 15.78 24.40
N ILE A 158 2.32 15.79 25.74
CA ILE A 158 1.43 14.86 26.46
C ILE A 158 0.13 15.59 26.81
N PHE A 159 -1.01 15.10 26.31
CA PHE A 159 -2.35 15.65 26.58
C PHE A 159 -3.27 14.53 27.03
N ASP A 160 -3.92 14.70 28.19
CA ASP A 160 -4.76 13.68 28.83
C ASP A 160 -4.08 12.30 28.95
N GLY A 161 -2.76 12.27 29.20
CA GLY A 161 -1.98 11.04 29.29
C GLY A 161 -1.63 10.41 27.94
N GLU A 162 -2.05 10.98 26.82
CA GLU A 162 -1.69 10.53 25.48
C GLU A 162 -0.57 11.37 24.88
N GLN A 163 0.44 10.69 24.33
CA GLN A 163 1.57 11.32 23.64
C GLN A 163 1.12 11.75 22.24
N ARG A 164 1.19 13.05 21.95
CA ARG A 164 0.86 13.61 20.62
C ARG A 164 2.09 13.69 19.72
N PRO A 165 1.91 13.63 18.38
CA PRO A 165 3.00 13.88 17.45
C PRO A 165 3.57 15.28 17.61
N ASN A 166 4.91 15.40 17.59
CA ASN A 166 5.65 16.68 17.62
C ASN A 166 6.20 17.08 16.25
N ALA A 167 6.13 16.19 15.25
CA ALA A 167 6.57 16.47 13.89
C ALA A 167 5.52 16.04 12.87
N SER A 168 5.30 16.87 11.86
CA SER A 168 4.43 16.57 10.72
C SER A 168 4.90 17.32 9.47
N GLY A 169 4.62 16.77 8.31
CA GLY A 169 5.00 17.38 7.05
C GLY A 169 4.54 16.60 5.84
N TYR A 170 4.99 17.07 4.67
CA TYR A 170 4.71 16.46 3.38
C TYR A 170 6.00 16.16 2.65
N TYR A 171 6.06 14.99 2.02
CA TYR A 171 7.12 14.62 1.11
C TYR A 171 6.56 14.19 -0.24
N LEU A 172 7.29 14.52 -1.30
CA LEU A 172 7.10 13.93 -2.62
C LEU A 172 8.07 12.76 -2.72
N LEU A 173 7.56 11.53 -2.69
CA LEU A 173 8.38 10.32 -2.60
C LEU A 173 7.84 9.23 -3.52
N PRO A 174 8.67 8.24 -3.88
CA PRO A 174 8.17 7.00 -4.44
C PRO A 174 7.16 6.36 -3.46
N THR A 175 5.92 6.21 -3.92
CA THR A 175 4.84 5.58 -3.14
C THR A 175 4.83 4.07 -3.31
N ARG A 176 5.41 3.58 -4.42
CA ARG A 176 5.50 2.18 -4.76
C ARG A 176 6.67 1.93 -5.71
N ILE A 177 7.44 0.91 -5.47
CA ILE A 177 8.44 0.35 -6.39
C ILE A 177 8.48 -1.14 -6.15
N GLY A 178 8.39 -1.94 -7.21
CA GLY A 178 8.43 -3.37 -7.04
C GLY A 178 8.43 -4.18 -8.33
N VAL A 179 8.68 -5.46 -8.13
CA VAL A 179 8.50 -6.52 -9.11
C VAL A 179 7.70 -7.61 -8.44
N SER A 180 6.44 -7.75 -8.84
CA SER A 180 5.54 -8.72 -8.25
C SER A 180 5.34 -9.94 -9.14
N ILE A 181 5.15 -11.09 -8.52
CA ILE A 181 4.62 -12.28 -9.16
C ILE A 181 3.13 -12.33 -8.86
N SER A 182 2.31 -12.37 -9.92
CA SER A 182 0.85 -12.41 -9.83
C SER A 182 0.33 -13.73 -10.35
N TYR A 183 -0.55 -14.38 -9.59
CA TYR A 183 -1.23 -15.60 -9.99
C TYR A 183 -2.72 -15.36 -10.13
N ILE A 184 -3.25 -15.62 -11.31
CA ILE A 184 -4.68 -15.47 -11.65
C ILE A 184 -5.43 -16.70 -11.17
N LEU A 185 -6.34 -16.51 -10.22
CA LEU A 185 -7.13 -17.58 -9.61
C LEU A 185 -8.28 -18.02 -10.54
N ARG A 186 -8.92 -17.06 -11.22
CA ARG A 186 -10.06 -17.30 -12.10
C ARG A 186 -10.17 -16.19 -13.15
#